data_982657c979322b54c9b61c2a556d44fc
#
_entry.id   982657c979322b54c9b61c2a556d44fc
#
_cell.length_a   1.000
_cell.length_b   1.000
_cell.length_c   1.000
_cell.angle_alpha   90.00
_cell.angle_beta   90.00
_cell.angle_gamma   90.00
#
_symmetry.space_group_name_H-M   'P 1'
#
loop_
_entity.id
_entity.type
_entity.pdbx_description
1 polymer ?
#
loop_
_entity_poly.entity_id
_entity_poly.type
_entity_poly.pdbx_seq_one_letter_code
_entity_poly.pdbx_strand_id
1 'polypeptide(L)'
;MTKIHVNMMSSADKVAGQGVGGAYFELMNLLQNRAKDELKITKTLRAKKPDITHFHTIDPHFYLAAQFKKYTGRRIGYVHLIPDTLDGSLDMPAIAEKIVKKYLIKFYDKMDHLVVVNPDFKEELVKIGIDREKITYIPNFVAKDKWSPLSEEEREEFRKSQGWKKSDIVVFGVGQVQQRKGIDDFVKLAENNPNVKFIWAGGFSFGKITSGYERYKKIVENPPKNLKFLGIVPREEIRKFYASCDLFLLPSYAELFPMSILEAASCGAPIMLRDLDLYKNILEGKYLAGKDFAEMDKVIKEISKKPEILEKYKAKSKEISEYYSEDRLLKIWIDFYREQSKIK
;
A
#
# COMPACT_ATOMS: atom_id res chain seq x y z
N MET A 1 28.64 -14.37 14.80
CA MET A 1 28.76 -12.99 14.26
C MET A 1 28.00 -12.04 15.17
N THR A 2 28.46 -10.82 15.35
CA THR A 2 27.73 -9.80 16.14
C THR A 2 26.48 -9.39 15.36
N LYS A 3 25.30 -9.41 16.00
CA LYS A 3 24.05 -8.97 15.37
C LYS A 3 24.09 -7.48 15.05
N ILE A 4 23.60 -7.09 13.88
CA ILE A 4 23.46 -5.68 13.50
C ILE A 4 22.30 -5.07 14.28
N HIS A 5 22.57 -3.99 15.01
CA HIS A 5 21.55 -3.30 15.79
C HIS A 5 20.81 -2.26 14.93
N VAL A 6 19.57 -2.56 14.54
CA VAL A 6 18.70 -1.67 13.77
C VAL A 6 17.61 -1.10 14.69
N ASN A 7 17.56 0.23 14.80
CA ASN A 7 16.52 0.93 15.54
C ASN A 7 15.45 1.47 14.57
N MET A 8 14.25 0.94 14.66
CA MET A 8 13.12 1.25 13.77
C MET A 8 12.30 2.39 14.34
N MET A 9 12.22 3.52 13.64
CA MET A 9 11.55 4.73 14.10
C MET A 9 10.32 5.01 13.25
N SER A 10 9.13 4.91 13.84
CA SER A 10 7.85 5.12 13.17
C SER A 10 6.79 5.63 14.13
N SER A 11 5.91 6.50 13.66
CA SER A 11 4.64 6.87 14.31
C SER A 11 3.42 6.33 13.54
N ALA A 12 3.66 5.52 12.50
CA ALA A 12 2.59 5.00 11.62
C ALA A 12 1.62 4.02 12.31
N ASP A 13 2.00 3.50 13.49
CA ASP A 13 1.15 2.68 14.35
C ASP A 13 0.01 3.45 15.04
N LYS A 14 0.03 4.78 14.99
CA LYS A 14 -0.97 5.65 15.64
C LYS A 14 -2.18 5.96 14.76
N VAL A 15 -2.15 5.64 13.47
CA VAL A 15 -3.22 5.99 12.52
C VAL A 15 -3.73 4.74 11.81
N ALA A 16 -4.96 4.35 12.12
CA ALA A 16 -5.62 3.21 11.47
C ALA A 16 -5.97 3.50 10.00
N GLY A 17 -5.94 2.44 9.16
CA GLY A 17 -6.39 2.52 7.76
C GLY A 17 -5.40 3.17 6.79
N GLN A 18 -4.13 3.33 7.16
CA GLN A 18 -3.08 3.84 6.27
C GLN A 18 -2.14 2.73 5.77
N GLY A 19 -1.82 2.76 4.47
CA GLY A 19 -0.90 1.81 3.84
C GLY A 19 0.51 1.82 4.43
N VAL A 20 1.01 2.99 4.84
CA VAL A 20 2.33 3.15 5.48
C VAL A 20 2.43 2.36 6.78
N GLY A 21 1.38 2.40 7.61
CA GLY A 21 1.29 1.60 8.84
C GLY A 21 1.34 0.10 8.53
N GLY A 22 0.60 -0.33 7.50
CA GLY A 22 0.61 -1.72 7.03
C GLY A 22 2.01 -2.19 6.63
N ALA A 23 2.70 -1.44 5.77
CA ALA A 23 4.05 -1.75 5.32
C ALA A 23 5.06 -1.81 6.48
N TYR A 24 4.96 -0.87 7.43
CA TYR A 24 5.80 -0.88 8.63
C TYR A 24 5.58 -2.12 9.49
N PHE A 25 4.33 -2.50 9.74
CA PHE A 25 4.01 -3.68 10.55
C PHE A 25 4.46 -4.98 9.88
N GLU A 26 4.30 -5.12 8.56
CA GLU A 26 4.79 -6.29 7.84
C GLU A 26 6.32 -6.41 7.96
N LEU A 27 7.06 -5.31 7.75
CA LEU A 27 8.52 -5.32 7.89
C LEU A 27 8.96 -5.62 9.32
N MET A 28 8.34 -4.98 10.33
CA MET A 28 8.66 -5.24 11.74
C MET A 28 8.45 -6.71 12.11
N ASN A 29 7.31 -7.29 11.73
CA ASN A 29 7.01 -8.69 11.99
C ASN A 29 8.01 -9.62 11.31
N LEU A 30 8.33 -9.35 10.04
CA LEU A 30 9.30 -10.14 9.28
C LEU A 30 10.67 -10.16 9.98
N LEU A 31 11.21 -8.98 10.28
CA LEU A 31 12.54 -8.86 10.88
C LEU A 31 12.60 -9.40 12.31
N GLN A 32 11.57 -9.11 13.13
CA GLN A 32 11.53 -9.59 14.53
C GLN A 32 11.33 -11.10 14.64
N ASN A 33 10.62 -11.72 13.70
CA ASN A 33 10.34 -13.15 13.77
C ASN A 33 11.40 -13.98 13.04
N ARG A 34 11.92 -13.51 11.90
CA ARG A 34 12.70 -14.33 10.97
C ARG A 34 14.17 -13.91 10.79
N ALA A 35 14.57 -12.71 11.31
CA ALA A 35 15.95 -12.23 11.22
C ALA A 35 16.64 -12.14 12.61
N LYS A 36 16.17 -12.88 13.61
CA LYS A 36 16.66 -12.81 15.00
C LYS A 36 18.13 -13.13 15.15
N ASP A 37 18.67 -13.98 14.29
CA ASP A 37 20.06 -14.42 14.35
C ASP A 37 21.02 -13.39 13.77
N GLU A 38 20.55 -12.59 12.81
CA GLU A 38 21.34 -11.56 12.13
C GLU A 38 21.13 -10.16 12.70
N LEU A 39 19.89 -9.84 13.12
CA LEU A 39 19.51 -8.49 13.52
C LEU A 39 19.03 -8.41 14.96
N LYS A 40 19.40 -7.31 15.62
CA LYS A 40 18.78 -6.84 16.86
C LYS A 40 17.88 -5.67 16.54
N ILE A 41 16.56 -5.87 16.59
CA ILE A 41 15.58 -4.83 16.29
C ILE A 41 15.12 -4.13 17.57
N THR A 42 15.20 -2.80 17.60
CA THR A 42 14.63 -1.96 18.66
C THR A 42 13.71 -0.89 18.09
N LYS A 43 12.83 -0.35 18.94
CA LYS A 43 11.90 0.74 18.61
C LYS A 43 11.91 1.75 19.76
N THR A 44 12.92 2.61 19.81
CA THR A 44 13.03 3.58 20.91
C THR A 44 13.83 4.82 20.52
N LEU A 45 13.42 5.99 21.01
CA LEU A 45 14.19 7.23 20.89
C LEU A 45 15.51 7.19 21.69
N ARG A 46 15.65 6.25 22.61
CA ARG A 46 16.82 6.12 23.51
C ARG A 46 17.64 4.88 23.20
N ALA A 47 17.72 4.46 21.93
CA ALA A 47 18.58 3.35 21.54
C ALA A 47 20.03 3.65 21.89
N LYS A 48 20.70 2.70 22.56
CA LYS A 48 22.13 2.84 22.91
C LYS A 48 22.95 2.47 21.67
N LYS A 49 23.42 3.49 20.93
CA LYS A 49 24.35 3.38 19.80
C LYS A 49 23.94 2.26 18.82
N PRO A 50 22.80 2.37 18.12
CA PRO A 50 22.46 1.45 17.05
C PRO A 50 23.48 1.58 15.92
N ASP A 51 23.70 0.51 15.16
CA ASP A 51 24.46 0.58 13.91
C ASP A 51 23.71 1.38 12.86
N ILE A 52 22.37 1.19 12.84
CA ILE A 52 21.45 1.84 11.90
C ILE A 52 20.22 2.34 12.64
N THR A 53 19.77 3.55 12.30
CA THR A 53 18.42 4.02 12.62
C THR A 53 17.63 4.16 11.31
N HIS A 54 16.53 3.42 11.21
CA HIS A 54 15.66 3.40 10.05
C HIS A 54 14.36 4.18 10.34
N PHE A 55 14.20 5.32 9.67
CA PHE A 55 13.08 6.24 9.84
C PHE A 55 11.98 5.92 8.82
N HIS A 56 10.82 5.48 9.30
CA HIS A 56 9.66 5.11 8.48
C HIS A 56 8.63 6.24 8.32
N THR A 57 8.72 7.25 9.19
CA THR A 57 7.87 8.45 9.11
C THR A 57 8.70 9.70 9.28
N ILE A 58 8.17 10.82 8.79
CA ILE A 58 8.87 12.10 8.69
C ILE A 58 8.57 13.04 9.88
N ASP A 59 8.30 12.51 11.04
CA ASP A 59 7.93 13.31 12.21
C ASP A 59 9.01 14.32 12.59
N PRO A 60 8.66 15.55 13.05
CA PRO A 60 9.62 16.58 13.42
C PRO A 60 10.61 16.14 14.50
N HIS A 61 10.17 15.34 15.47
CA HIS A 61 11.06 14.82 16.51
C HIS A 61 12.08 13.79 15.98
N PHE A 62 11.74 13.05 14.90
CA PHE A 62 12.70 12.19 14.21
C PHE A 62 13.72 13.00 13.41
N TYR A 63 13.30 14.10 12.81
CA TYR A 63 14.22 15.03 12.16
C TYR A 63 15.23 15.60 13.16
N LEU A 64 14.79 15.99 14.36
CA LEU A 64 15.67 16.44 15.43
C LEU A 64 16.62 15.31 15.86
N ALA A 65 16.14 14.10 16.07
CA ALA A 65 16.99 12.94 16.42
C ALA A 65 18.04 12.68 15.33
N ALA A 66 17.69 12.80 14.05
CA ALA A 66 18.59 12.61 12.93
C ALA A 66 19.74 13.64 12.84
N GLN A 67 19.67 14.76 13.59
CA GLN A 67 20.80 15.70 13.68
C GLN A 67 22.01 15.10 14.43
N PHE A 68 21.79 14.10 15.27
CA PHE A 68 22.79 13.56 16.17
C PHE A 68 23.27 12.18 15.73
N LYS A 69 24.07 12.12 14.64
CA LYS A 69 24.61 10.87 14.05
C LYS A 69 25.28 9.96 15.10
N LYS A 70 25.93 10.54 16.10
CA LYS A 70 26.57 9.79 17.20
C LYS A 70 25.59 8.88 17.97
N TYR A 71 24.30 9.21 17.99
CA TYR A 71 23.26 8.45 18.71
C TYR A 71 22.38 7.63 17.78
N THR A 72 22.32 7.96 16.49
CA THR A 72 21.48 7.27 15.52
C THR A 72 22.22 6.22 14.70
N GLY A 73 23.55 6.26 14.70
CA GLY A 73 24.33 5.49 13.74
C GLY A 73 24.04 5.94 12.31
N ARG A 74 24.09 5.01 11.36
CA ARG A 74 23.74 5.30 9.96
C ARG A 74 22.23 5.52 9.83
N ARG A 75 21.86 6.62 9.20
CA ARG A 75 20.46 7.06 9.08
C ARG A 75 19.89 6.61 7.75
N ILE A 76 18.87 5.76 7.80
CA ILE A 76 18.14 5.30 6.63
C ILE A 76 16.73 5.90 6.68
N GLY A 77 16.28 6.50 5.59
CA GLY A 77 14.92 6.99 5.44
C GLY A 77 14.10 6.05 4.55
N TYR A 78 12.91 5.65 5.00
CA TYR A 78 11.98 4.90 4.17
C TYR A 78 11.00 5.85 3.50
N VAL A 79 11.06 5.94 2.18
CA VAL A 79 10.29 6.92 1.40
C VAL A 79 8.93 6.35 1.07
N HIS A 80 7.94 6.72 1.85
CA HIS A 80 6.52 6.41 1.62
C HIS A 80 5.76 7.59 1.00
N LEU A 81 6.43 8.72 0.78
CA LEU A 81 5.82 9.97 0.35
C LEU A 81 6.86 10.79 -0.40
N ILE A 82 6.50 11.35 -1.54
CA ILE A 82 7.30 12.35 -2.25
C ILE A 82 6.52 13.67 -2.34
N PRO A 83 7.18 14.82 -2.57
CA PRO A 83 6.50 16.13 -2.56
C PRO A 83 5.25 16.20 -3.43
N ASP A 84 5.28 15.61 -4.63
CA ASP A 84 4.19 15.66 -5.60
C ASP A 84 2.97 14.82 -5.20
N THR A 85 3.15 13.84 -4.32
CA THR A 85 2.03 13.00 -3.83
C THR A 85 1.18 13.66 -2.74
N LEU A 86 1.60 14.83 -2.25
CA LEU A 86 0.80 15.65 -1.34
C LEU A 86 -0.32 16.39 -2.07
N ASP A 87 -0.14 16.64 -3.37
CA ASP A 87 -1.09 17.40 -4.18
C ASP A 87 -2.45 16.70 -4.23
N GLY A 88 -3.51 17.42 -3.86
CA GLY A 88 -4.89 16.90 -3.86
C GLY A 88 -5.22 15.81 -2.80
N SER A 89 -4.28 15.49 -1.89
CA SER A 89 -4.53 14.52 -0.81
C SER A 89 -5.13 15.14 0.44
N LEU A 90 -4.78 16.39 0.73
CA LEU A 90 -5.23 17.16 1.90
C LEU A 90 -5.62 18.58 1.49
N ASP A 91 -6.70 19.10 2.06
CA ASP A 91 -7.06 20.52 1.92
C ASP A 91 -6.16 21.38 2.82
N MET A 92 -5.05 21.86 2.26
CA MET A 92 -4.10 22.73 2.94
C MET A 92 -3.91 24.05 2.18
N PRO A 93 -3.69 25.18 2.89
CA PRO A 93 -3.27 26.42 2.23
C PRO A 93 -1.94 26.23 1.49
N ALA A 94 -1.79 26.83 0.31
CA ALA A 94 -0.61 26.69 -0.55
C ALA A 94 0.73 27.01 0.17
N ILE A 95 0.71 27.94 1.13
CA ILE A 95 1.90 28.27 1.94
C ILE A 95 2.28 27.11 2.85
N ALA A 96 1.30 26.45 3.50
CA ALA A 96 1.55 25.29 4.37
C ALA A 96 2.08 24.12 3.55
N GLU A 97 1.49 23.85 2.39
CA GLU A 97 1.95 22.83 1.47
C GLU A 97 3.41 23.03 1.05
N LYS A 98 3.79 24.26 0.67
CA LYS A 98 5.18 24.60 0.32
C LYS A 98 6.16 24.38 1.49
N ILE A 99 5.73 24.67 2.71
CA ILE A 99 6.53 24.44 3.92
C ILE A 99 6.73 22.93 4.14
N VAL A 100 5.67 22.13 4.01
CA VAL A 100 5.72 20.67 4.17
C VAL A 100 6.61 20.04 3.08
N LYS A 101 6.46 20.43 1.82
CA LYS A 101 7.33 19.97 0.72
C LYS A 101 8.81 20.28 0.98
N LYS A 102 9.14 21.50 1.42
CA LYS A 102 10.52 21.86 1.79
C LYS A 102 11.04 21.06 2.98
N TYR A 103 10.20 20.85 3.97
CA TYR A 103 10.56 20.03 5.14
C TYR A 103 10.86 18.59 4.74
N LEU A 104 10.03 18.00 3.88
CA LEU A 104 10.18 16.64 3.38
C LEU A 104 11.54 16.46 2.66
N ILE A 105 11.89 17.38 1.77
CA ILE A 105 13.18 17.38 1.06
C ILE A 105 14.34 17.46 2.07
N LYS A 106 14.27 18.39 3.05
CA LYS A 106 15.31 18.52 4.07
C LYS A 106 15.43 17.27 4.95
N PHE A 107 14.31 16.59 5.22
CA PHE A 107 14.33 15.33 5.95
C PHE A 107 15.08 14.25 5.18
N TYR A 108 14.78 14.09 3.89
CA TYR A 108 15.42 13.09 3.04
C TYR A 108 16.90 13.40 2.79
N ASP A 109 17.25 14.65 2.56
CA ASP A 109 18.65 15.09 2.40
C ASP A 109 19.50 14.78 3.65
N LYS A 110 18.86 14.80 4.85
CA LYS A 110 19.54 14.48 6.10
C LYS A 110 19.86 13.00 6.27
N MET A 111 19.25 12.12 5.49
CA MET A 111 19.52 10.69 5.58
C MET A 111 20.83 10.33 4.88
N ASP A 112 21.53 9.32 5.42
CA ASP A 112 22.74 8.77 4.81
C ASP A 112 22.37 7.85 3.62
N HIS A 113 21.17 7.26 3.66
CA HIS A 113 20.60 6.44 2.59
C HIS A 113 19.07 6.46 2.60
N LEU A 114 18.46 6.27 1.44
CA LEU A 114 17.01 6.22 1.28
C LEU A 114 16.59 4.88 0.68
N VAL A 115 15.51 4.32 1.19
CA VAL A 115 14.82 3.19 0.58
C VAL A 115 13.51 3.68 -0.01
N VAL A 116 13.28 3.39 -1.28
CA VAL A 116 12.03 3.70 -1.97
C VAL A 116 11.23 2.42 -2.23
N VAL A 117 9.91 2.51 -2.11
CA VAL A 117 8.99 1.38 -2.36
C VAL A 117 8.61 1.21 -3.83
N ASN A 118 8.91 2.22 -4.64
CA ASN A 118 8.56 2.32 -6.04
C ASN A 118 9.81 2.76 -6.83
N PRO A 119 10.16 2.09 -7.94
CA PRO A 119 11.33 2.45 -8.74
C PRO A 119 11.25 3.88 -9.30
N ASP A 120 10.06 4.38 -9.64
CA ASP A 120 9.87 5.73 -10.18
C ASP A 120 10.23 6.82 -9.14
N PHE A 121 10.10 6.52 -7.85
CA PHE A 121 10.51 7.44 -6.79
C PHE A 121 12.00 7.72 -6.78
N LYS A 122 12.80 6.79 -7.26
CA LYS A 122 14.24 7.02 -7.42
C LYS A 122 14.49 8.20 -8.36
N GLU A 123 13.80 8.22 -9.50
CA GLU A 123 13.93 9.31 -10.47
C GLU A 123 13.39 10.64 -9.94
N GLU A 124 12.27 10.61 -9.24
CA GLU A 124 11.68 11.82 -8.64
C GLU A 124 12.59 12.42 -7.54
N LEU A 125 13.19 11.58 -6.71
CA LEU A 125 14.14 12.03 -5.69
C LEU A 125 15.42 12.61 -6.32
N VAL A 126 15.90 12.04 -7.42
CA VAL A 126 17.07 12.57 -8.16
C VAL A 126 16.74 13.93 -8.76
N LYS A 127 15.55 14.15 -9.32
CA LYS A 127 15.11 15.45 -9.85
C LYS A 127 15.11 16.56 -8.80
N ILE A 128 14.84 16.24 -7.54
CA ILE A 128 14.87 17.20 -6.43
C ILE A 128 16.24 17.32 -5.74
N GLY A 129 17.30 16.72 -6.33
CA GLY A 129 18.68 16.89 -5.91
C GLY A 129 19.22 15.81 -4.96
N ILE A 130 18.51 14.72 -4.72
CA ILE A 130 19.04 13.60 -3.93
C ILE A 130 19.98 12.75 -4.83
N ASP A 131 21.15 12.42 -4.30
CA ASP A 131 22.13 11.59 -5.00
C ASP A 131 21.57 10.20 -5.27
N ARG A 132 21.65 9.76 -6.54
CA ARG A 132 21.18 8.46 -7.02
C ARG A 132 21.78 7.28 -6.26
N GLU A 133 23.04 7.38 -5.86
CA GLU A 133 23.76 6.32 -5.13
C GLU A 133 23.26 6.14 -3.70
N LYS A 134 22.57 7.13 -3.16
CA LYS A 134 21.92 7.06 -1.84
C LYS A 134 20.52 6.43 -1.89
N ILE A 135 20.04 5.94 -3.03
CA ILE A 135 18.67 5.49 -3.18
C ILE A 135 18.64 4.02 -3.62
N THR A 136 18.04 3.17 -2.79
CA THR A 136 17.79 1.75 -3.09
C THR A 136 16.31 1.48 -3.19
N TYR A 137 15.87 0.77 -4.23
CA TYR A 137 14.51 0.26 -4.36
C TYR A 137 14.38 -1.07 -3.62
N ILE A 138 13.51 -1.11 -2.63
CA ILE A 138 13.06 -2.34 -1.95
C ILE A 138 11.53 -2.27 -1.88
N PRO A 139 10.81 -3.15 -2.61
CA PRO A 139 9.36 -3.11 -2.65
C PRO A 139 8.72 -3.51 -1.33
N ASN A 140 7.45 -3.16 -1.17
CA ASN A 140 6.60 -3.71 -0.13
C ASN A 140 6.33 -5.20 -0.37
N PHE A 141 5.87 -5.88 0.66
CA PHE A 141 5.42 -7.28 0.65
C PHE A 141 4.29 -7.47 1.66
N VAL A 142 3.67 -8.62 1.65
CA VAL A 142 2.67 -9.03 2.65
C VAL A 142 2.95 -10.44 3.13
N ALA A 143 2.63 -10.71 4.38
CA ALA A 143 2.82 -12.02 5.02
C ALA A 143 1.79 -13.02 4.49
N LYS A 144 2.26 -14.16 3.96
CA LYS A 144 1.39 -15.20 3.37
C LYS A 144 0.52 -15.90 4.41
N ASP A 145 0.94 -15.98 5.65
CA ASP A 145 0.15 -16.55 6.75
C ASP A 145 -1.10 -15.71 7.06
N LYS A 146 -1.02 -14.40 6.85
CA LYS A 146 -2.13 -13.46 7.04
C LYS A 146 -2.96 -13.25 5.79
N TRP A 147 -2.32 -13.27 4.63
CA TRP A 147 -2.93 -13.01 3.33
C TRP A 147 -2.80 -14.25 2.46
N SER A 148 -3.80 -15.09 2.50
CA SER A 148 -3.88 -16.34 1.73
C SER A 148 -5.29 -16.57 1.23
N PRO A 149 -5.49 -17.34 0.16
CA PRO A 149 -6.82 -17.76 -0.25
C PRO A 149 -7.57 -18.45 0.89
N LEU A 150 -8.88 -18.48 0.80
CA LEU A 150 -9.74 -19.34 1.60
C LEU A 150 -9.86 -20.72 0.91
N SER A 151 -10.23 -21.76 1.67
CA SER A 151 -10.71 -22.99 1.05
C SER A 151 -12.01 -22.71 0.29
N GLU A 152 -12.41 -23.62 -0.61
CA GLU A 152 -13.64 -23.41 -1.37
C GLU A 152 -14.86 -23.39 -0.43
N GLU A 153 -14.86 -24.23 0.62
CA GLU A 153 -15.91 -24.27 1.64
C GLU A 153 -16.00 -22.95 2.42
N GLU A 154 -14.86 -22.45 2.91
CA GLU A 154 -14.80 -21.16 3.63
C GLU A 154 -15.26 -20.00 2.74
N ARG A 155 -14.86 -20.02 1.46
CA ARG A 155 -15.26 -19.01 0.47
C ARG A 155 -16.77 -19.05 0.22
N GLU A 156 -17.35 -20.23 0.01
CA GLU A 156 -18.80 -20.39 -0.19
C GLU A 156 -19.59 -19.96 1.05
N GLU A 157 -19.14 -20.33 2.24
CA GLU A 157 -19.75 -19.92 3.50
C GLU A 157 -19.73 -18.41 3.68
N PHE A 158 -18.57 -17.78 3.45
CA PHE A 158 -18.45 -16.33 3.56
C PHE A 158 -19.34 -15.62 2.52
N ARG A 159 -19.35 -16.06 1.26
CA ARG A 159 -20.23 -15.50 0.22
C ARG A 159 -21.70 -15.60 0.63
N LYS A 160 -22.12 -16.73 1.16
CA LYS A 160 -23.49 -16.95 1.68
C LYS A 160 -23.81 -16.01 2.85
N SER A 161 -22.88 -15.80 3.79
CA SER A 161 -23.06 -14.88 4.91
C SER A 161 -23.22 -13.43 4.47
N GLN A 162 -22.64 -13.05 3.32
CA GLN A 162 -22.81 -11.74 2.70
C GLN A 162 -24.06 -11.64 1.78
N GLY A 163 -24.83 -12.72 1.64
CA GLY A 163 -25.99 -12.79 0.74
C GLY A 163 -25.58 -12.82 -0.75
N TRP A 164 -24.37 -13.26 -1.07
CA TRP A 164 -23.90 -13.41 -2.46
C TRP A 164 -24.21 -14.81 -2.99
N LYS A 165 -24.83 -14.86 -4.15
CA LYS A 165 -25.10 -16.12 -4.86
C LYS A 165 -23.82 -16.63 -5.53
N LYS A 166 -23.76 -17.92 -5.82
CA LYS A 166 -22.63 -18.53 -6.56
C LYS A 166 -22.45 -17.91 -7.96
N SER A 167 -23.55 -17.48 -8.58
CA SER A 167 -23.57 -16.82 -9.90
C SER A 167 -23.28 -15.32 -9.87
N ASP A 168 -23.23 -14.70 -8.68
CA ASP A 168 -22.97 -13.26 -8.60
C ASP A 168 -21.50 -12.97 -8.91
N ILE A 169 -21.25 -11.97 -9.71
CA ILE A 169 -19.92 -11.35 -9.87
C ILE A 169 -19.77 -10.28 -8.79
N VAL A 170 -18.71 -10.40 -7.99
CA VAL A 170 -18.41 -9.48 -6.88
C VAL A 170 -17.13 -8.74 -7.17
N VAL A 171 -17.23 -7.42 -7.32
CA VAL A 171 -16.10 -6.49 -7.48
C VAL A 171 -15.80 -5.86 -6.13
N PHE A 172 -14.56 -6.00 -5.66
CA PHE A 172 -14.13 -5.49 -4.36
C PHE A 172 -13.06 -4.42 -4.51
N GLY A 173 -13.22 -3.29 -3.85
CA GLY A 173 -12.25 -2.19 -3.79
C GLY A 173 -11.89 -1.83 -2.36
N VAL A 174 -10.67 -1.32 -2.16
CA VAL A 174 -10.16 -0.94 -0.83
C VAL A 174 -9.41 0.38 -0.87
N GLY A 175 -9.66 1.21 0.11
CA GLY A 175 -8.90 2.45 0.32
C GLY A 175 -9.70 3.54 1.01
N GLN A 176 -9.05 4.66 1.27
CA GLN A 176 -9.73 5.83 1.80
C GLN A 176 -10.78 6.32 0.81
N VAL A 177 -11.90 6.81 1.33
CA VAL A 177 -12.95 7.41 0.49
C VAL A 177 -12.53 8.82 0.12
N GLN A 178 -11.92 8.95 -1.06
CA GLN A 178 -11.41 10.22 -1.58
C GLN A 178 -11.25 10.18 -3.11
N GLN A 179 -11.19 11.34 -3.75
CA GLN A 179 -11.10 11.46 -5.21
C GLN A 179 -9.93 10.68 -5.79
N ARG A 180 -8.74 10.82 -5.21
CA ARG A 180 -7.52 10.14 -5.67
C ARG A 180 -7.68 8.62 -5.78
N LYS A 181 -8.53 8.01 -4.96
CA LYS A 181 -8.82 6.57 -4.98
C LYS A 181 -9.83 6.15 -6.05
N GLY A 182 -10.33 7.10 -6.84
CA GLY A 182 -11.24 6.80 -7.95
C GLY A 182 -12.65 6.40 -7.50
N ILE A 183 -13.11 6.90 -6.32
CA ILE A 183 -14.44 6.59 -5.79
C ILE A 183 -15.54 6.95 -6.79
N ASP A 184 -15.39 8.07 -7.50
CA ASP A 184 -16.37 8.50 -8.49
C ASP A 184 -16.53 7.48 -9.62
N ASP A 185 -15.41 6.94 -10.12
CA ASP A 185 -15.45 5.92 -11.17
C ASP A 185 -15.98 4.59 -10.62
N PHE A 186 -15.62 4.24 -9.38
CA PHE A 186 -16.14 3.02 -8.74
C PHE A 186 -17.68 3.07 -8.59
N VAL A 187 -18.23 4.21 -8.20
CA VAL A 187 -19.68 4.44 -8.10
C VAL A 187 -20.34 4.37 -9.46
N LYS A 188 -19.81 5.06 -10.48
CA LYS A 188 -20.33 5.02 -11.85
C LYS A 188 -20.28 3.61 -12.45
N LEU A 189 -19.23 2.84 -12.17
CA LEU A 189 -19.14 1.45 -12.59
C LEU A 189 -20.24 0.60 -11.97
N ALA A 190 -20.57 0.84 -10.70
CA ALA A 190 -21.69 0.16 -10.03
C ALA A 190 -23.03 0.53 -10.70
N GLU A 191 -23.28 1.82 -10.95
CA GLU A 191 -24.50 2.30 -11.63
C GLU A 191 -24.67 1.67 -13.02
N ASN A 192 -23.58 1.58 -13.82
CA ASN A 192 -23.61 1.03 -15.17
C ASN A 192 -23.71 -0.50 -15.24
N ASN A 193 -23.44 -1.19 -14.13
CA ASN A 193 -23.42 -2.66 -14.06
C ASN A 193 -24.35 -3.18 -12.95
N PRO A 194 -25.67 -2.99 -13.03
CA PRO A 194 -26.61 -3.25 -11.94
C PRO A 194 -26.69 -4.73 -11.51
N ASN A 195 -26.24 -5.65 -12.35
CA ASN A 195 -26.20 -7.09 -12.07
C ASN A 195 -24.89 -7.55 -11.41
N VAL A 196 -23.91 -6.65 -11.25
CA VAL A 196 -22.64 -6.89 -10.59
C VAL A 196 -22.70 -6.29 -9.19
N LYS A 197 -22.18 -6.99 -8.18
CA LYS A 197 -22.08 -6.49 -6.81
C LYS A 197 -20.77 -5.74 -6.61
N PHE A 198 -20.86 -4.54 -6.09
CA PHE A 198 -19.71 -3.71 -5.76
C PHE A 198 -19.59 -3.55 -4.25
N ILE A 199 -18.40 -3.74 -3.72
CA ILE A 199 -18.09 -3.62 -2.30
C ILE A 199 -16.87 -2.74 -2.14
N TRP A 200 -16.95 -1.72 -1.30
CA TRP A 200 -15.80 -0.88 -0.96
C TRP A 200 -15.50 -0.94 0.53
N ALA A 201 -14.27 -1.30 0.89
CA ALA A 201 -13.79 -1.24 2.26
C ALA A 201 -12.85 -0.06 2.45
N GLY A 202 -13.09 0.70 3.51
CA GLY A 202 -12.35 1.91 3.85
C GLY A 202 -13.28 3.09 4.08
N GLY A 203 -12.72 4.14 4.67
CA GLY A 203 -13.50 5.29 5.10
C GLY A 203 -12.67 6.58 5.05
N PHE A 204 -13.03 7.54 5.88
CA PHE A 204 -12.38 8.84 5.99
C PHE A 204 -11.32 8.84 7.08
N SER A 205 -10.11 8.31 6.81
CA SER A 205 -9.03 8.18 7.82
C SER A 205 -8.56 9.52 8.39
N PHE A 206 -8.76 10.61 7.66
CA PHE A 206 -8.47 11.97 8.10
C PHE A 206 -9.73 12.74 8.55
N GLY A 207 -10.88 12.08 8.65
CA GLY A 207 -12.15 12.73 9.02
C GLY A 207 -12.50 13.87 8.05
N LYS A 208 -12.96 14.99 8.60
CA LYS A 208 -13.43 16.17 7.84
C LYS A 208 -12.33 16.89 7.02
N ILE A 209 -11.04 16.62 7.31
CA ILE A 209 -9.91 17.22 6.58
C ILE A 209 -9.68 16.51 5.22
N THR A 210 -10.34 15.36 5.00
CA THR A 210 -10.28 14.66 3.72
C THR A 210 -10.89 15.55 2.62
N SER A 211 -10.15 15.75 1.54
CA SER A 211 -10.64 16.54 0.40
C SER A 211 -11.96 15.97 -0.13
N GLY A 212 -12.97 16.82 -0.29
CA GLY A 212 -14.30 16.44 -0.74
C GLY A 212 -15.15 15.66 0.28
N TYR A 213 -14.82 15.71 1.59
CA TYR A 213 -15.50 14.94 2.65
C TYR A 213 -17.03 15.00 2.58
N GLU A 214 -17.63 16.20 2.53
CA GLU A 214 -19.10 16.36 2.54
C GLU A 214 -19.77 15.74 1.30
N ARG A 215 -19.11 15.81 0.15
CA ARG A 215 -19.59 15.19 -1.09
C ARG A 215 -19.56 13.65 -0.98
N TYR A 216 -18.43 13.11 -0.59
CA TYR A 216 -18.25 11.65 -0.49
C TYR A 216 -19.06 11.04 0.65
N LYS A 217 -19.28 11.78 1.74
CA LYS A 217 -20.18 11.37 2.80
C LYS A 217 -21.60 11.11 2.27
N LYS A 218 -22.13 12.02 1.44
CA LYS A 218 -23.46 11.83 0.82
C LYS A 218 -23.52 10.60 -0.07
N ILE A 219 -22.45 10.30 -0.79
CA ILE A 219 -22.35 9.10 -1.65
C ILE A 219 -22.34 7.83 -0.78
N VAL A 220 -21.57 7.82 0.29
CA VAL A 220 -21.49 6.68 1.22
C VAL A 220 -22.82 6.42 1.92
N GLU A 221 -23.57 7.48 2.27
CA GLU A 221 -24.88 7.39 2.91
C GLU A 221 -26.00 6.95 1.94
N ASN A 222 -25.85 7.24 0.64
CA ASN A 222 -26.85 6.93 -0.39
C ASN A 222 -26.18 6.27 -1.63
N PRO A 223 -25.60 5.08 -1.49
CA PRO A 223 -24.94 4.41 -2.61
C PRO A 223 -25.92 3.81 -3.61
N PRO A 224 -25.51 3.49 -4.83
CA PRO A 224 -26.27 2.65 -5.76
C PRO A 224 -26.67 1.33 -5.09
N LYS A 225 -27.82 0.76 -5.50
CA LYS A 225 -28.41 -0.45 -4.85
C LYS A 225 -27.47 -1.66 -4.83
N ASN A 226 -26.58 -1.77 -5.78
CA ASN A 226 -25.60 -2.85 -5.93
C ASN A 226 -24.21 -2.50 -5.38
N LEU A 227 -24.05 -1.35 -4.72
CA LEU A 227 -22.81 -0.92 -4.08
C LEU A 227 -22.98 -0.85 -2.56
N LYS A 228 -22.05 -1.46 -1.83
CA LYS A 228 -21.99 -1.39 -0.37
C LYS A 228 -20.67 -0.81 0.10
N PHE A 229 -20.71 0.24 0.90
CA PHE A 229 -19.54 0.74 1.64
C PHE A 229 -19.51 0.09 3.02
N LEU A 230 -18.39 -0.54 3.37
CA LEU A 230 -18.21 -1.25 4.65
C LEU A 230 -17.64 -0.36 5.76
N GLY A 231 -17.15 0.84 5.40
CA GLY A 231 -16.32 1.61 6.32
C GLY A 231 -14.94 0.98 6.54
N ILE A 232 -14.30 1.34 7.66
CA ILE A 232 -12.99 0.77 8.03
C ILE A 232 -13.21 -0.63 8.58
N VAL A 233 -12.66 -1.63 7.88
CA VAL A 233 -12.78 -3.05 8.21
C VAL A 233 -11.49 -3.53 8.90
N PRO A 234 -11.57 -4.31 9.99
CA PRO A 234 -10.40 -4.94 10.60
C PRO A 234 -9.62 -5.82 9.62
N ARG A 235 -8.29 -5.89 9.78
CA ARG A 235 -7.42 -6.61 8.81
C ARG A 235 -7.74 -8.10 8.70
N GLU A 236 -8.15 -8.73 9.79
CA GLU A 236 -8.54 -10.15 9.79
C GLU A 236 -9.81 -10.41 8.98
N GLU A 237 -10.75 -9.46 8.98
CA GLU A 237 -12.00 -9.56 8.25
C GLU A 237 -11.84 -9.21 6.76
N ILE A 238 -10.99 -8.21 6.44
CA ILE A 238 -10.84 -7.74 5.06
C ILE A 238 -10.20 -8.82 4.15
N ARG A 239 -9.40 -9.74 4.72
CA ARG A 239 -8.86 -10.92 4.00
C ARG A 239 -9.98 -11.74 3.36
N LYS A 240 -11.10 -11.95 4.10
CA LYS A 240 -12.23 -12.74 3.61
C LYS A 240 -12.88 -12.11 2.37
N PHE A 241 -12.93 -10.77 2.32
CA PHE A 241 -13.43 -10.05 1.13
C PHE A 241 -12.51 -10.21 -0.05
N TYR A 242 -11.19 -10.07 0.11
CA TYR A 242 -10.22 -10.30 -0.97
C TYR A 242 -10.30 -11.73 -1.50
N ALA A 243 -10.33 -12.73 -0.62
CA ALA A 243 -10.34 -14.14 -1.01
C ALA A 243 -11.70 -14.60 -1.58
N SER A 244 -12.78 -13.84 -1.37
CA SER A 244 -14.14 -14.21 -1.81
C SER A 244 -14.68 -13.38 -2.96
N CYS A 245 -14.04 -12.26 -3.32
CA CYS A 245 -14.42 -11.51 -4.52
C CYS A 245 -14.02 -12.25 -5.79
N ASP A 246 -14.61 -11.84 -6.91
CA ASP A 246 -14.26 -12.34 -8.23
C ASP A 246 -13.25 -11.42 -8.91
N LEU A 247 -13.27 -10.12 -8.57
CA LEU A 247 -12.35 -9.12 -9.09
C LEU A 247 -12.01 -8.10 -8.00
N PHE A 248 -10.73 -7.87 -7.75
CA PHE A 248 -10.26 -6.72 -7.00
C PHE A 248 -10.05 -5.54 -7.96
N LEU A 249 -10.71 -4.41 -7.69
CA LEU A 249 -10.63 -3.19 -8.51
C LEU A 249 -10.07 -2.03 -7.69
N LEU A 250 -8.99 -1.43 -8.21
CA LEU A 250 -8.42 -0.20 -7.66
C LEU A 250 -8.34 0.86 -8.77
N PRO A 251 -9.38 1.73 -8.94
CA PRO A 251 -9.44 2.71 -10.02
C PRO A 251 -8.72 4.02 -9.67
N SER A 252 -7.72 3.97 -8.80
CA SER A 252 -6.99 5.13 -8.28
C SER A 252 -6.32 5.93 -9.39
N TYR A 253 -6.39 7.26 -9.29
CA TYR A 253 -5.71 8.19 -10.21
C TYR A 253 -4.21 8.33 -9.94
N ALA A 254 -3.80 8.10 -8.69
CA ALA A 254 -2.39 8.10 -8.30
C ALA A 254 -2.16 7.17 -7.12
N GLU A 255 -1.05 6.43 -7.15
CA GLU A 255 -0.61 5.51 -6.10
C GLU A 255 0.90 5.58 -5.93
N LEU A 256 1.37 5.08 -4.78
CA LEU A 256 2.79 4.96 -4.49
C LEU A 256 3.27 3.52 -4.69
N PHE A 257 2.78 2.63 -3.87
CA PHE A 257 2.83 1.18 -3.97
C PHE A 257 1.74 0.62 -3.03
N PRO A 258 0.51 0.43 -3.52
CA PRO A 258 -0.60 0.08 -2.65
C PRO A 258 -0.49 -1.34 -2.11
N MET A 259 -0.46 -1.47 -0.78
CA MET A 259 -0.46 -2.76 -0.08
C MET A 259 -1.66 -3.63 -0.48
N SER A 260 -2.81 -3.00 -0.74
CA SER A 260 -4.04 -3.68 -1.14
C SER A 260 -3.91 -4.53 -2.41
N ILE A 261 -3.01 -4.18 -3.34
CA ILE A 261 -2.72 -5.01 -4.52
C ILE A 261 -2.01 -6.30 -4.10
N LEU A 262 -1.03 -6.20 -3.19
CA LEU A 262 -0.31 -7.38 -2.70
C LEU A 262 -1.21 -8.25 -1.83
N GLU A 263 -2.06 -7.64 -1.01
CA GLU A 263 -3.08 -8.32 -0.20
C GLU A 263 -4.06 -9.09 -1.10
N ALA A 264 -4.60 -8.45 -2.14
CA ALA A 264 -5.50 -9.07 -3.10
C ALA A 264 -4.82 -10.21 -3.87
N ALA A 265 -3.59 -9.99 -4.36
CA ALA A 265 -2.82 -11.01 -5.08
C ALA A 265 -2.54 -12.23 -4.20
N SER A 266 -2.14 -12.01 -2.94
CA SER A 266 -1.87 -13.09 -1.99
C SER A 266 -3.11 -13.88 -1.59
N CYS A 267 -4.29 -13.24 -1.63
CA CYS A 267 -5.58 -13.90 -1.45
C CYS A 267 -6.12 -14.56 -2.74
N GLY A 268 -5.38 -14.49 -3.86
CA GLY A 268 -5.75 -15.12 -5.13
C GLY A 268 -6.78 -14.35 -5.96
N ALA A 269 -7.13 -13.10 -5.60
CA ALA A 269 -8.06 -12.28 -6.35
C ALA A 269 -7.47 -11.82 -7.69
N PRO A 270 -8.16 -11.97 -8.83
CA PRO A 270 -7.82 -11.25 -10.06
C PRO A 270 -7.82 -9.75 -9.82
N ILE A 271 -6.87 -9.04 -10.44
CA ILE A 271 -6.64 -7.62 -10.17
C ILE A 271 -6.97 -6.80 -11.42
N MET A 272 -7.73 -5.73 -11.23
CA MET A 272 -7.99 -4.70 -12.22
C MET A 272 -7.57 -3.34 -11.68
N LEU A 273 -6.83 -2.57 -12.47
CA LEU A 273 -6.26 -1.28 -12.07
C LEU A 273 -6.49 -0.24 -13.17
N ARG A 274 -6.46 1.04 -12.77
CA ARG A 274 -6.24 2.11 -13.74
C ARG A 274 -4.87 1.92 -14.39
N ASP A 275 -4.76 2.16 -15.70
CA ASP A 275 -3.49 2.03 -16.43
C ASP A 275 -2.54 3.18 -16.06
N LEU A 276 -1.85 3.04 -14.93
CA LEU A 276 -0.82 3.96 -14.46
C LEU A 276 0.56 3.41 -14.82
N ASP A 277 1.49 4.29 -15.20
CA ASP A 277 2.86 3.89 -15.54
C ASP A 277 3.55 3.15 -14.39
N LEU A 278 3.29 3.55 -13.14
CA LEU A 278 3.70 2.83 -11.96
C LEU A 278 3.49 1.31 -12.05
N TYR A 279 2.29 0.89 -12.47
CA TYR A 279 1.93 -0.53 -12.47
C TYR A 279 2.63 -1.32 -13.57
N LYS A 280 3.00 -0.66 -14.67
CA LYS A 280 3.81 -1.26 -15.74
C LYS A 280 5.18 -1.69 -15.20
N ASN A 281 5.78 -0.85 -14.34
CA ASN A 281 7.11 -1.07 -13.78
C ASN A 281 7.13 -2.10 -12.64
N ILE A 282 6.03 -2.24 -11.87
CA ILE A 282 5.99 -3.11 -10.69
C ILE A 282 5.21 -4.40 -10.90
N LEU A 283 4.27 -4.46 -11.85
CA LEU A 283 3.39 -5.62 -12.07
C LEU A 283 3.55 -6.26 -13.44
N GLU A 284 4.29 -5.66 -14.37
CA GLU A 284 4.63 -6.21 -15.67
C GLU A 284 3.42 -6.74 -16.47
N GLY A 285 2.29 -6.04 -16.42
CA GLY A 285 1.06 -6.44 -17.12
C GLY A 285 0.34 -7.65 -16.52
N LYS A 286 0.63 -8.00 -15.27
CA LYS A 286 -0.05 -9.12 -14.56
C LYS A 286 -1.41 -8.74 -13.97
N TYR A 287 -2.10 -7.78 -14.58
CA TYR A 287 -3.40 -7.27 -14.15
C TYR A 287 -4.26 -6.90 -15.36
N LEU A 288 -5.56 -6.72 -15.15
CA LEU A 288 -6.48 -6.10 -16.10
C LEU A 288 -6.29 -4.58 -16.02
N ALA A 289 -6.10 -3.92 -17.14
CA ALA A 289 -5.92 -2.47 -17.21
C ALA A 289 -7.13 -1.77 -17.84
N GLY A 290 -7.43 -0.57 -17.36
CA GLY A 290 -8.36 0.36 -17.98
C GLY A 290 -7.87 1.79 -17.77
N LYS A 291 -7.68 2.56 -18.85
CA LYS A 291 -7.17 3.94 -18.77
C LYS A 291 -8.15 4.88 -18.08
N ASP A 292 -9.43 4.64 -18.30
CA ASP A 292 -10.52 5.47 -17.81
C ASP A 292 -11.75 4.63 -17.44
N PHE A 293 -12.79 5.32 -17.03
CA PHE A 293 -14.07 4.72 -16.70
C PHE A 293 -14.63 3.85 -17.86
N ALA A 294 -14.56 4.30 -19.11
CA ALA A 294 -15.18 3.63 -20.23
C ALA A 294 -14.48 2.30 -20.55
N GLU A 295 -13.14 2.27 -20.51
CA GLU A 295 -12.37 1.03 -20.67
C GLU A 295 -12.63 0.06 -19.52
N MET A 296 -12.66 0.55 -18.26
CA MET A 296 -12.98 -0.29 -17.09
C MET A 296 -14.40 -0.88 -17.19
N ASP A 297 -15.38 -0.08 -17.58
CA ASP A 297 -16.77 -0.51 -17.75
C ASP A 297 -16.90 -1.62 -18.82
N LYS A 298 -16.18 -1.45 -19.93
CA LYS A 298 -16.10 -2.47 -21.00
C LYS A 298 -15.55 -3.80 -20.48
N VAL A 299 -14.47 -3.76 -19.70
CA VAL A 299 -13.85 -4.96 -19.11
C VAL A 299 -14.81 -5.64 -18.12
N ILE A 300 -15.49 -4.88 -17.25
CA ILE A 300 -16.47 -5.45 -16.31
C ILE A 300 -17.64 -6.10 -17.04
N LYS A 301 -18.15 -5.46 -18.11
CA LYS A 301 -19.21 -6.04 -18.96
C LYS A 301 -18.77 -7.31 -19.68
N GLU A 302 -17.50 -7.39 -20.10
CA GLU A 302 -16.94 -8.59 -20.69
C GLU A 302 -16.83 -9.73 -19.68
N ILE A 303 -16.30 -9.46 -18.48
CA ILE A 303 -16.21 -10.41 -17.36
C ILE A 303 -17.61 -10.93 -16.98
N SER A 304 -18.62 -10.05 -16.95
CA SER A 304 -20.00 -10.45 -16.62
C SER A 304 -20.60 -11.43 -17.64
N LYS A 305 -20.13 -11.41 -18.88
CA LYS A 305 -20.56 -12.35 -19.94
C LYS A 305 -19.70 -13.61 -20.00
N LYS A 306 -18.41 -13.48 -19.66
CA LYS A 306 -17.38 -14.51 -19.77
C LYS A 306 -16.50 -14.52 -18.52
N PRO A 307 -16.99 -15.03 -17.36
CA PRO A 307 -16.25 -15.04 -16.11
C PRO A 307 -14.93 -15.83 -16.16
N GLU A 308 -14.82 -16.78 -17.09
CA GLU A 308 -13.63 -17.61 -17.30
C GLU A 308 -12.37 -16.80 -17.66
N ILE A 309 -12.52 -15.55 -18.12
CA ILE A 309 -11.41 -14.62 -18.34
C ILE A 309 -10.59 -14.42 -17.05
N LEU A 310 -11.25 -14.46 -15.89
CA LEU A 310 -10.64 -14.24 -14.60
C LEU A 310 -9.64 -15.34 -14.19
N GLU A 311 -9.77 -16.57 -14.71
CA GLU A 311 -8.87 -17.68 -14.37
C GLU A 311 -7.42 -17.38 -14.75
N LYS A 312 -7.19 -16.77 -15.92
CA LYS A 312 -5.88 -16.30 -16.34
C LYS A 312 -5.28 -15.30 -15.34
N TYR A 313 -6.13 -14.43 -14.76
CA TYR A 313 -5.66 -13.38 -13.85
C TYR A 313 -5.52 -13.87 -12.42
N LYS A 314 -6.19 -14.94 -12.00
CA LYS A 314 -5.87 -15.67 -10.77
C LYS A 314 -4.45 -16.23 -10.80
N ALA A 315 -4.05 -16.85 -11.92
CA ALA A 315 -2.68 -17.33 -12.11
C ALA A 315 -1.66 -16.18 -12.03
N LYS A 316 -1.95 -15.04 -12.67
CA LYS A 316 -1.10 -13.83 -12.59
C LYS A 316 -1.00 -13.26 -11.18
N SER A 317 -2.07 -13.27 -10.40
CA SER A 317 -2.06 -12.86 -9.00
C SER A 317 -1.14 -13.75 -8.15
N LYS A 318 -1.12 -15.05 -8.41
CA LYS A 318 -0.17 -15.96 -7.78
C LYS A 318 1.28 -15.59 -8.09
N GLU A 319 1.61 -15.28 -9.35
CA GLU A 319 2.96 -14.81 -9.73
C GLU A 319 3.34 -13.51 -9.00
N ILE A 320 2.41 -12.55 -8.85
CA ILE A 320 2.63 -11.32 -8.08
C ILE A 320 2.94 -11.68 -6.61
N SER A 321 2.14 -12.53 -5.99
CA SER A 321 2.32 -12.94 -4.60
C SER A 321 3.66 -13.66 -4.36
N GLU A 322 4.12 -14.48 -5.31
CA GLU A 322 5.42 -15.16 -5.24
C GLU A 322 6.58 -14.17 -5.37
N TYR A 323 6.48 -13.22 -6.30
CA TYR A 323 7.51 -12.21 -6.51
C TYR A 323 7.68 -11.26 -5.32
N TYR A 324 6.57 -10.87 -4.67
CA TYR A 324 6.55 -10.00 -3.48
C TYR A 324 6.47 -10.80 -2.17
N SER A 325 7.08 -11.99 -2.14
CA SER A 325 7.03 -12.89 -0.98
C SER A 325 7.96 -12.46 0.16
N GLU A 326 7.58 -12.80 1.38
CA GLU A 326 8.40 -12.60 2.58
C GLU A 326 9.80 -13.21 2.46
N ASP A 327 9.93 -14.43 1.89
CA ASP A 327 11.21 -15.14 1.77
C ASP A 327 12.21 -14.34 0.92
N ARG A 328 11.75 -13.82 -0.19
CA ARG A 328 12.57 -12.99 -1.06
C ARG A 328 12.94 -11.68 -0.38
N LEU A 329 11.97 -11.00 0.22
CA LEU A 329 12.19 -9.68 0.83
C LEU A 329 13.01 -9.76 2.11
N LEU A 330 12.91 -10.84 2.90
CA LEU A 330 13.76 -11.08 4.06
C LEU A 330 15.24 -11.05 3.69
N LYS A 331 15.62 -11.80 2.65
CA LYS A 331 17.01 -11.83 2.18
C LYS A 331 17.49 -10.44 1.73
N ILE A 332 16.68 -9.74 0.93
CA ILE A 332 17.01 -8.40 0.45
C ILE A 332 17.24 -7.43 1.63
N TRP A 333 16.37 -7.45 2.66
CA TRP A 333 16.50 -6.59 3.83
C TRP A 333 17.71 -6.92 4.69
N ILE A 334 18.01 -8.21 4.91
CA ILE A 334 19.20 -8.62 5.66
C ILE A 334 20.48 -8.17 4.93
N ASP A 335 20.58 -8.42 3.63
CA ASP A 335 21.73 -8.04 2.83
C ASP A 335 21.89 -6.51 2.79
N PHE A 336 20.79 -5.76 2.60
CA PHE A 336 20.78 -4.31 2.66
C PHE A 336 21.32 -3.77 4.00
N TYR A 337 20.83 -4.27 5.13
CA TYR A 337 21.33 -3.81 6.44
C TYR A 337 22.80 -4.21 6.67
N ARG A 338 23.24 -5.36 6.17
CA ARG A 338 24.67 -5.75 6.21
C ARG A 338 25.57 -4.79 5.44
N GLU A 339 25.16 -4.38 4.28
CA GLU A 339 25.88 -3.41 3.47
C GLU A 339 25.93 -2.06 4.17
N GLN A 340 24.75 -1.55 4.58
CA GLN A 340 24.67 -0.24 5.22
C GLN A 340 25.41 -0.17 6.55
N SER A 341 25.49 -1.23 7.32
CA SER A 341 26.21 -1.26 8.61
C SER A 341 27.74 -1.18 8.47
N LYS A 342 28.29 -1.53 7.29
CA LYS A 342 29.73 -1.46 7.01
C LYS A 342 30.21 -0.08 6.62
N ILE A 343 29.32 0.79 6.16
CA ILE A 343 29.63 2.14 5.72
C ILE A 343 29.66 3.07 6.96
N LYS A 344 30.82 3.58 7.31
CA LYS A 344 31.04 4.46 8.48
C LYS A 344 30.60 5.91 8.24
#